data_bdc41078beef71d436521c398346ae67
#
_entry.id   bdc41078beef71d436521c398346ae67
#
_cell.length_a   1.000
_cell.length_b   1.000
_cell.length_c   1.000
_cell.angle_alpha   90.00
_cell.angle_beta   90.00
_cell.angle_gamma   90.00
#
_symmetry.space_group_name_H-M   'P 1'
#
loop_
_entity.id
_entity.type
_entity.pdbx_description
1 polymer ?
#
loop_
_entity_poly.entity_id
_entity_poly.type
_entity_poly.pdbx_seq_one_letter_code
_entity_poly.pdbx_strand_id
1 'polypeptide(L)'
;MMRRLIATISLSAVALVGIVASEGYTDRAVIPVPGDVPTIGFGTTEGVKMGETTTPPKALARALQDVGRYEGAVRQCVKVPLHQHEYDAYVSLAYNIGSRAFCGSTLVRKLNAEDYPGACLEILRWD
;
A
#
# COMPACT_ATOMS: atom_id res chain seq x y z
N MET A 1 24.55 -6.26 0.72
CA MET A 1 23.37 -7.13 0.50
C MET A 1 22.78 -6.84 -0.87
N MET A 2 22.48 -7.88 -1.63
CA MET A 2 21.96 -7.72 -3.00
C MET A 2 20.46 -7.43 -2.98
N ARG A 3 20.02 -6.59 -3.92
CA ARG A 3 18.60 -6.40 -4.18
C ARG A 3 18.01 -7.67 -4.78
N ARG A 4 16.74 -7.93 -4.49
CA ARG A 4 16.03 -9.14 -4.93
C ARG A 4 15.12 -8.81 -6.11
N LEU A 5 14.95 -9.80 -7.01
CA LEU A 5 14.02 -9.66 -8.13
C LEU A 5 12.61 -9.34 -7.61
N ILE A 6 11.94 -8.40 -8.27
CA ILE A 6 10.61 -7.94 -7.84
C ILE A 6 9.59 -9.09 -7.77
N ALA A 7 9.72 -10.10 -8.61
CA ALA A 7 8.81 -11.25 -8.62
C ALA A 7 8.98 -12.17 -7.39
N THR A 8 10.10 -12.05 -6.67
CA THR A 8 10.42 -12.94 -5.55
C THR A 8 10.28 -12.29 -4.18
N ILE A 9 9.86 -11.04 -4.14
CA ILE A 9 9.78 -10.26 -2.90
C ILE A 9 8.32 -9.98 -2.54
N SER A 10 7.99 -9.97 -1.26
CA SER A 10 6.66 -9.64 -0.77
C SER A 10 6.77 -8.77 0.47
N LEU A 11 5.64 -8.14 0.84
CA LEU A 11 5.60 -7.23 1.99
C LEU A 11 5.99 -7.95 3.27
N SER A 12 6.81 -7.32 4.10
CA SER A 12 7.18 -7.87 5.40
C SER A 12 6.02 -7.78 6.40
N ALA A 13 6.02 -8.65 7.40
CA ALA A 13 5.00 -8.61 8.46
C ALA A 13 5.06 -7.30 9.23
N VAL A 14 6.26 -6.78 9.49
CA VAL A 14 6.43 -5.49 10.19
C VAL A 14 5.79 -4.35 9.40
N ALA A 15 6.01 -4.32 8.08
CA ALA A 15 5.42 -3.29 7.22
C ALA A 15 3.89 -3.42 7.17
N LEU A 16 3.36 -4.64 7.11
CA LEU A 16 1.92 -4.86 7.14
C LEU A 16 1.31 -4.33 8.44
N VAL A 17 1.92 -4.64 9.58
CA VAL A 17 1.46 -4.14 10.88
C VAL A 17 1.48 -2.62 10.90
N GLY A 18 2.53 -2.00 10.35
CA GLY A 18 2.63 -0.54 10.26
C GLY A 18 1.51 0.08 9.44
N ILE A 19 1.20 -0.50 8.28
CA ILE A 19 0.09 -0.03 7.42
C ILE A 19 -1.24 -0.14 8.16
N VAL A 20 -1.53 -1.30 8.73
CA VAL A 20 -2.79 -1.57 9.44
C VAL A 20 -2.94 -0.67 10.65
N ALA A 21 -1.87 -0.50 11.44
CA ALA A 21 -1.90 0.33 12.65
C ALA A 21 -2.14 1.80 12.34
N SER A 22 -1.66 2.29 11.19
CA SER A 22 -1.84 3.70 10.81
C SER A 22 -3.26 4.03 10.36
N GLU A 23 -4.06 3.02 9.96
CA GLU A 23 -5.42 3.24 9.44
C GLU A 23 -6.48 3.32 10.55
N GLY A 24 -6.18 2.83 11.74
CA GLY A 24 -7.18 2.69 12.80
C GLY A 24 -8.16 1.56 12.49
N TYR A 25 -9.16 1.39 13.36
CA TYR A 25 -10.10 0.28 13.24
C TYR A 25 -11.53 0.76 13.53
N THR A 26 -12.50 0.27 12.75
CA THR A 26 -13.92 0.40 13.05
C THR A 26 -14.64 -0.93 12.80
N ASP A 27 -15.54 -1.30 13.71
CA ASP A 27 -16.30 -2.55 13.61
C ASP A 27 -17.55 -2.43 12.72
N ARG A 28 -17.88 -1.24 12.26
CA ARG A 28 -19.01 -0.97 11.38
C ARG A 28 -18.65 0.03 10.30
N ALA A 29 -19.34 -0.06 9.16
CA ALA A 29 -19.12 0.85 8.06
C ALA A 29 -19.48 2.28 8.47
N VAL A 30 -18.55 3.20 8.22
CA VAL A 30 -18.73 4.64 8.49
C VAL A 30 -18.25 5.43 7.29
N ILE A 31 -18.74 6.66 7.17
CA ILE A 31 -18.22 7.63 6.20
C ILE A 31 -17.33 8.59 6.99
N PRO A 32 -15.96 8.46 6.87
CA PRO A 32 -15.04 9.19 7.75
C PRO A 32 -15.15 10.71 7.65
N VAL A 33 -15.40 11.21 6.44
CA VAL A 33 -15.62 12.64 6.19
C VAL A 33 -16.77 12.78 5.19
N PRO A 34 -17.52 13.90 5.23
CA PRO A 34 -18.62 14.13 4.29
C PRO A 34 -18.15 14.00 2.83
N GLY A 35 -18.88 13.25 2.03
CA GLY A 35 -18.56 13.03 0.62
C GLY A 35 -17.58 11.90 0.35
N ASP A 36 -17.03 11.28 1.38
CA ASP A 36 -16.16 10.12 1.24
C ASP A 36 -17.00 8.84 1.06
N VAL A 37 -16.32 7.72 0.77
CA VAL A 37 -16.95 6.42 0.59
C VAL A 37 -17.04 5.68 1.93
N PRO A 38 -17.98 4.72 2.08
CA PRO A 38 -18.05 3.89 3.28
C PRO A 38 -16.74 3.13 3.52
N THR A 39 -16.28 3.16 4.76
CA THR A 39 -15.02 2.55 5.20
C THR A 39 -15.29 1.64 6.38
N ILE A 40 -14.65 0.48 6.43
CA ILE A 40 -14.80 -0.50 7.51
C ILE A 40 -13.47 -1.15 7.86
N GLY A 41 -13.38 -1.68 9.08
CA GLY A 41 -12.20 -2.42 9.55
C GLY A 41 -10.97 -1.53 9.61
N PHE A 42 -9.90 -1.95 8.96
CA PHE A 42 -8.64 -1.23 8.91
C PHE A 42 -8.54 -0.41 7.60
N GLY A 43 -9.54 0.40 7.33
CA GLY A 43 -9.52 1.30 6.18
C GLY A 43 -10.02 0.70 4.87
N THR A 44 -10.65 -0.48 4.90
CA THR A 44 -11.20 -1.10 3.69
C THR A 44 -12.36 -0.29 3.14
N THR A 45 -12.33 0.01 1.85
CA THR A 45 -13.40 0.76 1.16
C THR A 45 -14.07 -0.04 0.05
N GLU A 46 -13.36 -0.97 -0.58
CA GLU A 46 -13.88 -1.69 -1.74
C GLU A 46 -15.04 -2.61 -1.37
N GLY A 47 -16.17 -2.41 -2.04
CA GLY A 47 -17.35 -3.24 -1.83
C GLY A 47 -18.06 -3.01 -0.52
N VAL A 48 -17.67 -2.00 0.25
CA VAL A 48 -18.26 -1.71 1.57
C VAL A 48 -19.57 -0.97 1.42
N LYS A 49 -20.59 -1.44 2.14
CA LYS A 49 -21.93 -0.82 2.19
C LYS A 49 -22.25 -0.39 3.60
N MET A 50 -22.95 0.72 3.73
CA MET A 50 -23.46 1.15 5.03
C MET A 50 -24.33 0.07 5.65
N GLY A 51 -24.18 -0.12 6.97
CA GLY A 51 -24.86 -1.20 7.69
C GLY A 51 -24.00 -2.47 7.85
N GLU A 52 -22.89 -2.59 7.14
CA GLU A 52 -21.96 -3.70 7.32
C GLU A 52 -21.26 -3.64 8.67
N THR A 53 -20.99 -4.81 9.23
CA THR A 53 -20.19 -4.97 10.46
C THR A 53 -19.06 -5.95 10.21
N THR A 54 -18.03 -5.88 11.04
CA THR A 54 -16.87 -6.77 10.94
C THR A 54 -16.31 -7.07 12.33
N THR A 55 -15.32 -7.95 12.37
CA THR A 55 -14.54 -8.30 13.56
C THR A 55 -13.05 -8.12 13.23
N PRO A 56 -12.16 -7.97 14.23
CA PRO A 56 -10.74 -7.81 13.96
C PRO A 56 -10.14 -8.88 13.04
N PRO A 57 -10.41 -10.19 13.22
CA PRO A 57 -9.87 -11.19 12.29
C PRO A 57 -10.37 -11.02 10.85
N LYS A 58 -11.66 -10.74 10.67
CA LYS A 58 -12.23 -10.52 9.33
C LYS A 58 -11.68 -9.25 8.70
N ALA A 59 -11.56 -8.19 9.50
CA ALA A 59 -11.01 -6.91 9.04
C ALA A 59 -9.55 -7.07 8.59
N LEU A 60 -8.76 -7.87 9.32
CA LEU A 60 -7.37 -8.14 8.97
C LEU A 60 -7.28 -8.92 7.66
N ALA A 61 -8.14 -9.92 7.47
CA ALA A 61 -8.18 -10.68 6.22
C ALA A 61 -8.48 -9.77 5.01
N ARG A 62 -9.43 -8.84 5.16
CA ARG A 62 -9.74 -7.86 4.11
C ARG A 62 -8.58 -6.90 3.87
N ALA A 63 -7.90 -6.45 4.93
CA ALA A 63 -6.73 -5.58 4.81
C ALA A 63 -5.61 -6.27 4.04
N LEU A 64 -5.39 -7.57 4.26
CA LEU A 64 -4.42 -8.36 3.50
C LEU A 64 -4.77 -8.41 2.01
N GLN A 65 -6.05 -8.57 1.67
CA GLN A 65 -6.50 -8.54 0.28
C GLN A 65 -6.26 -7.16 -0.34
N ASP A 66 -6.57 -6.09 0.39
CA ASP A 66 -6.35 -4.71 -0.07
C ASP A 66 -4.87 -4.47 -0.37
N VAL A 67 -4.00 -4.82 0.57
CA VAL A 67 -2.55 -4.68 0.42
C VAL A 67 -2.05 -5.50 -0.78
N GLY A 68 -2.60 -6.70 -0.99
CA GLY A 68 -2.24 -7.56 -2.13
C GLY A 68 -2.45 -6.88 -3.49
N ARG A 69 -3.48 -6.06 -3.62
CA ARG A 69 -3.72 -5.30 -4.85
C ARG A 69 -2.62 -4.27 -5.09
N TYR A 70 -2.17 -3.59 -4.04
CA TYR A 70 -1.08 -2.61 -4.14
C TYR A 70 0.25 -3.28 -4.42
N GLU A 71 0.52 -4.44 -3.79
CA GLU A 71 1.70 -5.23 -4.12
C GLU A 71 1.70 -5.64 -5.59
N GLY A 72 0.56 -6.08 -6.11
CA GLY A 72 0.40 -6.43 -7.52
C GLY A 72 0.73 -5.27 -8.45
N ALA A 73 0.24 -4.07 -8.13
CA ALA A 73 0.53 -2.87 -8.91
C ALA A 73 2.02 -2.52 -8.88
N VAL A 74 2.65 -2.58 -7.71
CA VAL A 74 4.09 -2.31 -7.57
C VAL A 74 4.89 -3.31 -8.41
N ARG A 75 4.54 -4.60 -8.36
CA ARG A 75 5.22 -5.62 -9.17
C ARG A 75 5.07 -5.38 -10.67
N GLN A 76 3.94 -4.82 -11.10
CA GLN A 76 3.71 -4.54 -12.51
C GLN A 76 4.50 -3.34 -13.01
N CYS A 77 4.59 -2.27 -12.23
CA CYS A 77 5.21 -1.04 -12.72
C CYS A 77 6.67 -0.87 -12.34
N VAL A 78 7.17 -1.57 -11.33
CA VAL A 78 8.59 -1.55 -10.97
C VAL A 78 9.29 -2.73 -11.63
N LYS A 79 10.29 -2.44 -12.47
CA LYS A 79 10.95 -3.44 -13.32
C LYS A 79 12.35 -3.80 -12.85
N VAL A 80 12.78 -3.29 -11.70
CA VAL A 80 14.15 -3.45 -11.18
C VAL A 80 14.12 -4.17 -9.84
N PRO A 81 15.22 -4.84 -9.44
CA PRO A 81 15.31 -5.46 -8.13
C PRO A 81 15.25 -4.44 -7.00
N LEU A 82 14.75 -4.86 -5.84
CA LEU A 82 14.64 -4.02 -4.65
C LEU A 82 15.18 -4.75 -3.42
N HIS A 83 15.67 -3.97 -2.45
CA HIS A 83 15.83 -4.44 -1.08
C HIS A 83 14.47 -4.56 -0.42
N GLN A 84 14.36 -5.40 0.61
CA GLN A 84 13.12 -5.58 1.35
C GLN A 84 12.57 -4.25 1.89
N HIS A 85 13.43 -3.42 2.48
CA HIS A 85 13.00 -2.13 3.04
C HIS A 85 12.52 -1.16 1.96
N GLU A 86 13.11 -1.21 0.76
CA GLU A 86 12.65 -0.41 -0.38
C GLU A 86 11.26 -0.86 -0.83
N TYR A 87 11.09 -2.17 -0.99
CA TYR A 87 9.82 -2.75 -1.38
C TYR A 87 8.71 -2.37 -0.38
N ASP A 88 8.98 -2.56 0.91
CA ASP A 88 8.03 -2.23 1.98
C ASP A 88 7.63 -0.75 1.92
N ALA A 89 8.60 0.14 1.74
CA ALA A 89 8.34 1.58 1.68
C ALA A 89 7.49 1.94 0.45
N TYR A 90 7.78 1.35 -0.70
CA TYR A 90 7.06 1.67 -1.93
C TYR A 90 5.65 1.08 -1.94
N VAL A 91 5.45 -0.11 -1.38
CA VAL A 91 4.09 -0.65 -1.20
C VAL A 91 3.29 0.23 -0.25
N SER A 92 3.89 0.66 0.84
CA SER A 92 3.23 1.57 1.79
C SER A 92 2.84 2.89 1.13
N LEU A 93 3.73 3.46 0.31
CA LEU A 93 3.43 4.67 -0.43
C LEU A 93 2.28 4.45 -1.43
N ALA A 94 2.32 3.35 -2.19
CA ALA A 94 1.26 3.02 -3.14
C ALA A 94 -0.09 2.85 -2.44
N TYR A 95 -0.09 2.27 -1.24
CA TYR A 95 -1.28 2.14 -0.42
C TYR A 95 -1.86 3.52 -0.06
N ASN A 96 -1.00 4.48 0.27
CA ASN A 96 -1.42 5.81 0.69
C ASN A 96 -1.88 6.71 -0.47
N ILE A 97 -1.19 6.68 -1.61
CA ILE A 97 -1.45 7.60 -2.73
C ILE A 97 -2.25 6.96 -3.86
N GLY A 98 -2.40 5.63 -3.84
CA GLY A 98 -3.05 4.86 -4.89
C GLY A 98 -2.07 4.33 -5.94
N SER A 99 -2.42 3.18 -6.50
CA SER A 99 -1.58 2.48 -7.48
C SER A 99 -1.31 3.32 -8.72
N ARG A 100 -2.33 4.04 -9.20
CA ARG A 100 -2.21 4.86 -10.42
C ARG A 100 -1.23 6.00 -10.23
N ALA A 101 -1.35 6.73 -9.11
CA ALA A 101 -0.45 7.83 -8.80
C ALA A 101 0.98 7.32 -8.60
N PHE A 102 1.14 6.19 -7.91
CA PHE A 102 2.45 5.58 -7.69
C PHE A 102 3.09 5.18 -9.00
N CYS A 103 2.41 4.38 -9.82
CA CYS A 103 2.98 3.84 -11.07
C CYS A 103 3.27 4.93 -12.10
N GLY A 104 2.52 6.03 -12.08
CA GLY A 104 2.75 7.17 -12.97
C GLY A 104 3.73 8.20 -12.44
N SER A 105 4.35 7.96 -11.29
CA SER A 105 5.19 8.94 -10.60
C SER A 105 6.59 9.05 -11.18
N THR A 106 7.22 10.20 -10.91
CA THR A 106 8.65 10.41 -11.16
C THR A 106 9.50 9.41 -10.38
N LEU A 107 9.05 9.03 -9.17
CA LEU A 107 9.72 8.02 -8.35
C LEU A 107 9.91 6.71 -9.12
N VAL A 108 8.85 6.20 -9.72
CA VAL A 108 8.90 4.93 -10.46
C VAL A 108 9.78 5.06 -11.71
N ARG A 109 9.74 6.19 -12.41
CA ARG A 109 10.64 6.43 -13.55
C ARG A 109 12.10 6.37 -13.12
N LYS A 110 12.45 7.01 -12.00
CA LYS A 110 13.82 6.97 -11.46
C LYS A 110 14.22 5.56 -11.04
N LEU A 111 13.31 4.83 -10.36
CA LEU A 111 13.56 3.44 -9.99
C LEU A 111 13.90 2.58 -11.21
N ASN A 112 13.07 2.66 -12.25
CA ASN A 112 13.25 1.84 -13.44
C ASN A 112 14.48 2.25 -14.25
N ALA A 113 15.02 3.44 -14.02
CA ALA A 113 16.32 3.87 -14.53
C ALA A 113 17.47 3.50 -13.59
N GLU A 114 17.19 2.72 -12.54
CA GLU A 114 18.15 2.30 -11.54
C GLU A 114 18.76 3.45 -10.72
N ASP A 115 18.06 4.59 -10.67
CA ASP A 115 18.42 5.71 -9.81
C ASP A 115 17.74 5.54 -8.46
N TYR A 116 18.22 4.61 -7.65
CA TYR A 116 17.66 4.30 -6.35
C TYR A 116 17.71 5.47 -5.37
N PRO A 117 18.84 6.21 -5.26
CA PRO A 117 18.86 7.39 -4.38
C PRO A 117 17.88 8.47 -4.80
N GLY A 118 17.77 8.73 -6.11
CA GLY A 118 16.83 9.71 -6.64
C GLY A 118 15.37 9.32 -6.39
N ALA A 119 15.06 8.04 -6.57
CA ALA A 119 13.72 7.52 -6.28
C ALA A 119 13.38 7.68 -4.79
N CYS A 120 14.32 7.36 -3.90
CA CYS A 120 14.13 7.51 -2.47
C CYS A 120 13.83 8.95 -2.08
N LEU A 121 14.53 9.91 -2.66
CA LEU A 121 14.30 11.34 -2.40
C LEU A 121 12.91 11.79 -2.87
N GLU A 122 12.35 11.17 -3.90
CA GLU A 122 11.01 11.51 -4.38
C GLU A 122 9.91 11.18 -3.38
N ILE A 123 10.15 10.30 -2.41
CA ILE A 123 9.17 10.01 -1.35
C ILE A 123 8.78 11.29 -0.61
N LEU A 124 9.71 12.21 -0.41
CA LEU A 124 9.47 13.47 0.32
C LEU A 124 8.40 14.35 -0.34
N ARG A 125 8.13 14.15 -1.62
CA ARG A 125 7.11 14.92 -2.33
C ARG A 125 5.68 14.55 -1.95
N TRP A 126 5.51 13.42 -1.27
CA TRP A 126 4.20 12.89 -0.92
C TRP A 126 3.81 13.17 0.53
N ASP A 127 4.55 14.01 1.22
CA ASP A 127 4.21 14.44 2.57
C ASP A 127 3.07 15.51 2.56
#